data_63140b4ad283b73b9daec031d5788e81
#
_entry.id   63140b4ad283b73b9daec031d5788e81
#
_cell.length_a   1.000
_cell.length_b   1.000
_cell.length_c   1.000
_cell.angle_alpha   90.00
_cell.angle_beta   90.00
_cell.angle_gamma   90.00
#
_symmetry.space_group_name_H-M   'P 1'
#
loop_
_entity.id
_entity.type
_entity.pdbx_description
1 polymer ?
#
loop_
_entity_poly.entity_id
_entity_poly.type
_entity_poly.pdbx_seq_one_letter_code
_entity_poly.pdbx_strand_id
1 'polypeptide(L)'
;MSVSIDNVFVKQFEADVHLAYQQMGTKLRSTVRSKSGVVGASTVFQKVGRGTASTKSRHGIVPVMNLNHEPVECLLQDYYAGDWVDSRDELKTNVDERRVVASAGSYALGRKTDELIINAMNNSTASVGDYSTGLTKDIVLSALE
;
A
#
# COMPACT_ATOMS: atom_id res chain seq x y z
N MET A 1 -34.89 7.17 35.02
CA MET A 1 -33.96 6.55 34.05
C MET A 1 -32.67 6.21 34.77
N SER A 2 -32.17 5.02 34.63
CA SER A 2 -30.95 4.57 35.34
C SER A 2 -29.72 5.14 34.65
N VAL A 3 -28.88 5.85 35.39
CA VAL A 3 -27.61 6.46 34.94
C VAL A 3 -26.63 5.42 34.33
N SER A 4 -26.81 4.14 34.68
CA SER A 4 -26.00 3.04 34.20
C SER A 4 -26.25 2.69 32.72
N ILE A 5 -27.42 3.00 32.16
CA ILE A 5 -27.75 2.74 30.77
C ILE A 5 -27.04 3.74 29.86
N ASP A 6 -26.98 5.02 30.28
CA ASP A 6 -26.31 6.05 29.48
C ASP A 6 -24.81 5.79 29.29
N ASN A 7 -24.15 5.24 30.31
CA ASN A 7 -22.73 4.88 30.21
C ASN A 7 -22.45 3.72 29.26
N VAL A 8 -23.39 2.78 29.15
CA VAL A 8 -23.24 1.65 28.20
C VAL A 8 -23.40 2.13 26.75
N PHE A 9 -24.36 3.02 26.49
CA PHE A 9 -24.56 3.61 25.17
C PHE A 9 -23.35 4.46 24.73
N VAL A 10 -22.78 5.26 25.61
CA VAL A 10 -21.62 6.09 25.31
C VAL A 10 -20.41 5.23 24.95
N LYS A 11 -20.14 4.15 25.68
CA LYS A 11 -19.02 3.24 25.38
C LYS A 11 -19.17 2.52 24.04
N GLN A 12 -20.37 2.06 23.72
CA GLN A 12 -20.64 1.38 22.45
C GLN A 12 -20.50 2.35 21.27
N PHE A 13 -21.00 3.56 21.39
CA PHE A 13 -20.89 4.60 20.38
C PHE A 13 -19.43 5.01 20.14
N GLU A 14 -18.62 5.11 21.18
CA GLU A 14 -17.21 5.46 21.10
C GLU A 14 -16.39 4.37 20.36
N ALA A 15 -16.68 3.11 20.60
CA ALA A 15 -16.03 2.01 19.88
C ALA A 15 -16.36 2.01 18.37
N ASP A 16 -17.61 2.26 18.01
CA ASP A 16 -18.04 2.33 16.60
C ASP A 16 -17.42 3.53 15.87
N VAL A 17 -17.33 4.68 16.52
CA VAL A 17 -16.70 5.88 15.99
C VAL A 17 -15.19 5.66 15.76
N HIS A 18 -14.51 4.99 16.68
CA HIS A 18 -13.07 4.72 16.56
C HIS A 18 -12.73 3.86 15.35
N LEU A 19 -13.51 2.84 15.07
CA LEU A 19 -13.36 2.01 13.87
C LEU A 19 -13.68 2.78 12.58
N ALA A 20 -14.63 3.70 12.59
CA ALA A 20 -15.01 4.50 11.42
C ALA A 20 -13.89 5.43 10.95
N TYR A 21 -13.05 5.95 11.84
CA TYR A 21 -11.91 6.81 11.48
C TYR A 21 -10.67 6.05 11.01
N GLN A 22 -10.62 4.74 11.13
CA GLN A 22 -9.49 3.97 10.63
C GLN A 22 -9.60 3.78 9.10
N GLN A 23 -8.47 3.92 8.42
CA GLN A 23 -8.42 3.64 6.99
C GLN A 23 -8.73 2.17 6.73
N MET A 24 -9.80 1.91 5.99
CA MET A 24 -10.22 0.57 5.60
C MET A 24 -9.39 0.07 4.41
N GLY A 25 -8.59 -0.96 4.62
CA GLY A 25 -7.81 -1.61 3.58
C GLY A 25 -6.65 -0.77 3.02
N THR A 26 -6.07 -1.24 1.92
CA THR A 26 -5.00 -0.56 1.19
C THR A 26 -5.57 0.32 0.08
N LYS A 27 -5.04 1.53 -0.09
CA LYS A 27 -5.42 2.43 -1.20
C LYS A 27 -4.44 2.39 -2.36
N LEU A 28 -3.17 2.16 -2.06
CA LEU A 28 -2.10 2.21 -3.06
C LEU A 28 -1.79 0.85 -3.71
N ARG A 29 -2.25 -0.26 -3.14
CA ARG A 29 -1.96 -1.59 -3.67
C ARG A 29 -2.42 -1.81 -5.12
N SER A 30 -3.51 -1.17 -5.54
CA SER A 30 -4.01 -1.24 -6.91
C SER A 30 -3.15 -0.51 -7.93
N THR A 31 -2.29 0.41 -7.49
CA THR A 31 -1.40 1.20 -8.35
C THR A 31 -0.08 0.51 -8.64
N VAL A 32 0.24 -0.57 -7.94
CA VAL A 32 1.51 -1.31 -8.05
C VAL A 32 1.28 -2.73 -8.57
N ARG A 33 2.32 -3.30 -9.19
CA ARG A 33 2.29 -4.71 -9.62
C ARG A 33 2.28 -5.62 -8.40
N SER A 34 1.35 -6.55 -8.36
CA SER A 34 1.27 -7.57 -7.31
C SER A 34 1.49 -8.96 -7.90
N LYS A 35 2.17 -9.82 -7.14
CA LYS A 35 2.38 -11.23 -7.48
C LYS A 35 1.90 -12.06 -6.29
N SER A 36 0.99 -12.97 -6.55
CA SER A 36 0.45 -13.92 -5.55
C SER A 36 1.09 -15.29 -5.72
N GLY A 37 1.01 -16.13 -4.69
CA GLY A 37 1.49 -17.51 -4.74
C GLY A 37 3.02 -17.63 -4.84
N VAL A 38 3.76 -16.70 -4.27
CA VAL A 38 5.23 -16.76 -4.23
C VAL A 38 5.66 -17.82 -3.22
N VAL A 39 6.51 -18.74 -3.66
CA VAL A 39 7.14 -19.76 -2.82
C VAL A 39 8.62 -19.42 -2.68
N GLY A 40 9.11 -19.24 -1.45
CA GLY A 40 10.47 -18.87 -1.14
C GLY A 40 10.60 -17.52 -0.46
N ALA A 41 11.83 -17.12 -0.17
CA ALA A 41 12.15 -15.89 0.58
C ALA A 41 12.19 -14.63 -0.30
N SER A 42 12.27 -14.76 -1.63
CA SER A 42 12.32 -13.64 -2.55
C SER A 42 11.58 -13.93 -3.85
N THR A 43 11.27 -12.89 -4.60
CA THR A 43 10.74 -12.98 -5.96
C THR A 43 11.39 -11.95 -6.85
N VAL A 44 11.49 -12.27 -8.14
CA VAL A 44 12.10 -11.38 -9.14
C VAL A 44 11.04 -10.82 -10.07
N PHE A 45 11.08 -9.52 -10.27
CA PHE A 45 10.30 -8.80 -11.27
C PHE A 45 11.21 -8.38 -12.43
N GLN A 46 10.75 -8.52 -13.66
CA GLN A 46 11.45 -8.08 -14.85
C GLN A 46 11.10 -6.62 -15.15
N LYS A 47 12.12 -5.78 -15.25
CA LYS A 47 12.04 -4.40 -15.73
C LYS A 47 12.66 -4.33 -17.10
N VAL A 48 11.95 -3.71 -18.05
CA VAL A 48 12.43 -3.52 -19.42
C VAL A 48 12.68 -2.03 -19.62
N GLY A 49 13.87 -1.70 -20.12
CA GLY A 49 14.27 -0.32 -20.43
C GLY A 49 13.45 0.29 -21.56
N ARG A 50 13.58 1.60 -21.74
CA ARG A 50 12.97 2.34 -22.85
C ARG A 50 13.71 2.01 -24.16
N GLY A 51 12.95 1.68 -25.20
CA GLY A 51 13.45 1.57 -26.54
C GLY A 51 13.20 2.86 -27.32
N THR A 52 14.09 3.19 -28.26
CA THR A 52 13.95 4.33 -29.15
C THR A 52 13.64 3.84 -30.56
N ALA A 53 12.68 4.51 -31.21
CA ALA A 53 12.41 4.27 -32.62
C ALA A 53 13.47 4.95 -33.48
N SER A 54 13.96 4.26 -34.49
CA SER A 54 14.91 4.80 -35.46
C SER A 54 14.38 4.69 -36.86
N THR A 55 14.78 5.62 -37.75
CA THR A 55 14.42 5.61 -39.14
C THR A 55 15.36 4.72 -39.95
N LYS A 56 14.86 4.07 -40.99
CA LYS A 56 15.68 3.29 -41.93
C LYS A 56 15.53 3.83 -43.35
N SER A 57 16.56 3.68 -44.15
CA SER A 57 16.53 3.97 -45.60
C SER A 57 15.68 2.92 -46.34
N ARG A 58 15.23 3.22 -47.57
CA ARG A 58 14.28 2.41 -48.36
C ARG A 58 14.71 0.93 -48.51
N HIS A 59 16.00 0.65 -48.62
CA HIS A 59 16.55 -0.69 -48.76
C HIS A 59 17.51 -1.09 -47.61
N GLY A 60 17.54 -0.32 -46.51
CA GLY A 60 18.40 -0.59 -45.37
C GLY A 60 17.86 -1.70 -44.46
N ILE A 61 18.74 -2.26 -43.66
CA ILE A 61 18.41 -3.22 -42.62
C ILE A 61 17.62 -2.49 -41.52
N VAL A 62 16.62 -3.13 -40.95
CA VAL A 62 15.88 -2.57 -39.79
C VAL A 62 16.82 -2.47 -38.60
N PRO A 63 17.00 -1.27 -38.03
CA PRO A 63 17.86 -1.10 -36.85
C PRO A 63 17.25 -1.86 -35.65
N VAL A 64 18.11 -2.56 -34.93
CA VAL A 64 17.71 -3.35 -33.76
C VAL A 64 17.61 -2.43 -32.55
N MET A 65 16.47 -2.46 -31.89
CA MET A 65 16.22 -1.78 -30.65
C MET A 65 16.68 -2.66 -29.50
N ASN A 66 17.92 -2.49 -29.03
CA ASN A 66 18.46 -3.24 -27.92
C ASN A 66 17.78 -2.80 -26.61
N LEU A 67 16.75 -3.52 -26.19
CA LEU A 67 16.08 -3.32 -24.90
C LEU A 67 16.92 -3.89 -23.78
N ASN A 68 17.21 -3.07 -22.78
CA ASN A 68 17.87 -3.53 -21.57
C ASN A 68 16.84 -4.23 -20.66
N HIS A 69 17.13 -5.46 -20.28
CA HIS A 69 16.33 -6.24 -19.31
C HIS A 69 17.06 -6.28 -17.99
N GLU A 70 16.40 -5.79 -16.95
CA GLU A 70 16.96 -5.72 -15.59
C GLU A 70 16.06 -6.50 -14.62
N PRO A 71 16.58 -7.52 -13.92
CA PRO A 71 15.86 -8.20 -12.88
C PRO A 71 15.88 -7.34 -11.60
N VAL A 72 14.70 -7.15 -10.99
CA VAL A 72 14.55 -6.49 -9.68
C VAL A 72 14.11 -7.53 -8.67
N GLU A 73 14.97 -7.83 -7.71
CA GLU A 73 14.66 -8.75 -6.64
C GLU A 73 13.88 -8.04 -5.52
N CYS A 74 12.82 -8.70 -5.06
CA CYS A 74 12.01 -8.26 -3.93
C CYS A 74 12.05 -9.33 -2.84
N LEU A 75 12.57 -8.97 -1.67
CA LEU A 75 12.60 -9.81 -0.49
C LEU A 75 11.22 -9.80 0.19
N LEU A 76 10.78 -10.97 0.62
CA LEU A 76 9.53 -11.10 1.38
C LEU A 76 9.79 -10.84 2.86
N GLN A 77 8.87 -10.12 3.49
CA GLN A 77 8.86 -9.86 4.92
C GLN A 77 7.47 -10.17 5.49
N ASP A 78 7.42 -10.81 6.64
CA ASP A 78 6.19 -11.17 7.29
C ASP A 78 5.75 -10.07 8.26
N TYR A 79 4.48 -9.67 8.15
CA TYR A 79 3.86 -8.69 9.05
C TYR A 79 2.66 -9.31 9.74
N TYR A 80 2.60 -9.12 11.04
CA TYR A 80 1.54 -9.65 11.89
C TYR A 80 0.82 -8.50 12.57
N ALA A 81 -0.49 -8.60 12.65
CA ALA A 81 -1.32 -7.70 13.43
C ALA A 81 -2.35 -8.55 14.18
N GLY A 82 -2.22 -8.61 15.48
CA GLY A 82 -3.10 -9.38 16.35
C GLY A 82 -3.04 -8.85 17.77
N ASP A 83 -4.08 -9.11 18.53
CA ASP A 83 -4.18 -8.79 19.94
C ASP A 83 -4.80 -9.96 20.71
N TRP A 84 -4.57 -9.99 22.00
CA TRP A 84 -5.09 -11.04 22.89
C TRP A 84 -6.46 -10.62 23.42
N VAL A 85 -7.46 -11.48 23.25
CA VAL A 85 -8.79 -11.30 23.82
C VAL A 85 -8.98 -12.34 24.92
N ASP A 86 -9.17 -11.89 26.17
CA ASP A 86 -9.47 -12.80 27.28
C ASP A 86 -10.95 -13.22 27.23
N SER A 87 -11.19 -14.51 27.33
CA SER A 87 -12.54 -15.09 27.34
C SER A 87 -13.44 -14.58 28.48
N ARG A 88 -12.85 -14.12 29.58
CA ARG A 88 -13.59 -13.53 30.70
C ARG A 88 -14.02 -12.07 30.43
N ASP A 89 -13.25 -11.35 29.67
CA ASP A 89 -13.58 -9.98 29.27
C ASP A 89 -14.65 -9.97 28.17
N GLU A 90 -14.63 -10.96 27.29
CA GLU A 90 -15.69 -11.18 26.30
C GLU A 90 -17.09 -11.37 26.93
N LEU A 91 -17.14 -12.00 28.12
CA LEU A 91 -18.39 -12.17 28.88
C LEU A 91 -18.89 -10.89 29.58
N LYS A 92 -18.03 -9.90 29.79
CA LYS A 92 -18.34 -8.62 30.45
C LYS A 92 -18.63 -7.49 29.48
N THR A 93 -18.11 -7.59 28.28
CA THR A 93 -18.31 -6.60 27.21
C THR A 93 -19.52 -6.97 26.36
N ASN A 94 -20.34 -5.99 26.06
CA ASN A 94 -21.52 -6.14 25.18
C ASN A 94 -21.17 -6.02 23.69
N VAL A 95 -19.87 -6.05 23.38
CA VAL A 95 -19.31 -5.89 22.04
C VAL A 95 -18.52 -7.17 21.66
N ASP A 96 -18.63 -7.61 20.43
CA ASP A 96 -17.82 -8.70 19.88
C ASP A 96 -16.38 -8.22 19.70
N GLU A 97 -15.58 -8.32 20.75
CA GLU A 97 -14.17 -7.88 20.78
C GLU A 97 -13.32 -8.60 19.72
N ARG A 98 -13.59 -9.87 19.44
CA ARG A 98 -12.86 -10.64 18.41
C ARG A 98 -13.04 -10.01 17.03
N ARG A 99 -14.26 -9.59 16.72
CA ARG A 99 -14.56 -8.93 15.45
C ARG A 99 -13.89 -7.55 15.36
N VAL A 100 -13.86 -6.80 16.45
CA VAL A 100 -13.20 -5.50 16.53
C VAL A 100 -11.70 -5.65 16.31
N VAL A 101 -11.05 -6.58 17.02
CA VAL A 101 -9.61 -6.86 16.88
C VAL A 101 -9.28 -7.35 15.47
N ALA A 102 -10.07 -8.25 14.91
CA ALA A 102 -9.86 -8.73 13.54
C ALA A 102 -9.97 -7.60 12.50
N SER A 103 -10.95 -6.72 12.66
CA SER A 103 -11.11 -5.55 11.79
C SER A 103 -9.95 -4.55 11.94
N ALA A 104 -9.56 -4.24 13.18
CA ALA A 104 -8.44 -3.34 13.47
C ALA A 104 -7.11 -3.91 12.93
N GLY A 105 -6.88 -5.21 13.07
CA GLY A 105 -5.72 -5.92 12.53
C GLY A 105 -5.67 -5.85 10.99
N SER A 106 -6.80 -6.08 10.34
CA SER A 106 -6.92 -5.94 8.87
C SER A 106 -6.59 -4.52 8.39
N TYR A 107 -7.10 -3.51 9.10
CA TYR A 107 -6.81 -2.10 8.77
C TYR A 107 -5.35 -1.74 9.03
N ALA A 108 -4.74 -2.27 10.10
CA ALA A 108 -3.33 -2.07 10.40
C ALA A 108 -2.42 -2.66 9.30
N LEU A 109 -2.71 -3.86 8.82
CA LEU A 109 -1.98 -4.49 7.71
C LEU A 109 -2.18 -3.73 6.40
N GLY A 110 -3.38 -3.19 6.17
CA GLY A 110 -3.66 -2.33 5.03
C GLY A 110 -2.80 -1.06 5.03
N ARG A 111 -2.76 -0.34 6.17
CA ARG A 111 -1.90 0.85 6.34
C ARG A 111 -0.42 0.52 6.19
N LYS A 112 0.02 -0.62 6.73
CA LYS A 112 1.41 -1.06 6.58
C LYS A 112 1.79 -1.31 5.13
N THR A 113 0.90 -1.88 4.34
CA THR A 113 1.12 -2.07 2.90
C THR A 113 1.30 -0.73 2.18
N ASP A 114 0.45 0.26 2.47
CA ASP A 114 0.56 1.60 1.88
C ASP A 114 1.85 2.32 2.33
N GLU A 115 2.22 2.19 3.61
CA GLU A 115 3.49 2.72 4.14
C GLU A 115 4.71 2.15 3.41
N LEU A 116 4.73 0.83 3.16
CA LEU A 116 5.83 0.19 2.42
C LEU A 116 5.93 0.70 0.98
N ILE A 117 4.80 0.93 0.32
CA ILE A 117 4.76 1.50 -1.03
C ILE A 117 5.31 2.93 -1.02
N ILE A 118 4.88 3.77 -0.08
CA ILE A 118 5.37 5.15 0.07
C ILE A 118 6.88 5.18 0.35
N ASN A 119 7.35 4.31 1.25
CA ASN A 119 8.78 4.22 1.57
C ASN A 119 9.61 3.77 0.36
N ALA A 120 9.09 2.84 -0.45
CA ALA A 120 9.74 2.43 -1.68
C ALA A 120 9.78 3.57 -2.72
N MET A 121 8.74 4.39 -2.80
CA MET A 121 8.71 5.58 -3.66
C MET A 121 9.72 6.65 -3.18
N ASN A 122 9.82 6.90 -1.89
CA ASN A 122 10.79 7.85 -1.32
C ASN A 122 12.24 7.46 -1.58
N ASN A 123 12.53 6.17 -1.72
CA ASN A 123 13.86 5.67 -2.05
C ASN A 123 14.16 5.72 -3.56
N SER A 124 13.23 6.20 -4.39
CA SER A 124 13.45 6.38 -5.82
C SER A 124 14.41 7.54 -6.06
N THR A 125 15.37 7.34 -6.95
CA THR A 125 16.27 8.42 -7.43
C THR A 125 15.62 9.30 -8.49
N ALA A 126 14.48 8.88 -9.04
CA ALA A 126 13.73 9.67 -10.01
C ALA A 126 12.83 10.66 -9.26
N SER A 127 13.26 11.90 -9.21
CA SER A 127 12.46 13.02 -8.66
C SER A 127 12.33 14.11 -9.70
N VAL A 128 11.17 14.73 -9.75
CA VAL A 128 10.88 15.86 -10.66
C VAL A 128 10.35 17.02 -9.83
N GLY A 129 10.92 18.20 -10.05
CA GLY A 129 10.53 19.43 -9.35
C GLY A 129 11.37 19.76 -8.14
N ASP A 130 11.17 20.97 -7.62
CA ASP A 130 11.82 21.50 -6.43
C ASP A 130 10.78 21.68 -5.32
N TYR A 131 11.15 21.31 -4.09
CA TYR A 131 10.26 21.44 -2.92
C TYR A 131 9.85 22.87 -2.60
N SER A 132 10.59 23.86 -3.11
CA SER A 132 10.35 25.29 -2.83
C SER A 132 9.16 25.89 -3.59
N THR A 133 8.82 25.34 -4.74
CA THR A 133 7.79 25.90 -5.66
C THR A 133 6.43 25.21 -5.58
N GLY A 134 6.33 24.11 -4.84
CA GLY A 134 5.10 23.31 -4.78
C GLY A 134 4.78 22.63 -6.12
N LEU A 135 3.58 22.06 -6.23
CA LEU A 135 3.13 21.35 -7.43
C LEU A 135 2.63 22.34 -8.47
N THR A 136 3.40 22.56 -9.56
CA THR A 136 3.02 23.39 -10.69
C THR A 136 2.66 22.54 -11.92
N LYS A 137 1.94 23.15 -12.88
CA LYS A 137 1.59 22.50 -14.15
C LYS A 137 2.84 22.00 -14.91
N ASP A 138 3.91 22.79 -14.92
CA ASP A 138 5.14 22.46 -15.65
C ASP A 138 5.89 21.28 -15.03
N ILE A 139 5.87 21.16 -13.70
CA ILE A 139 6.40 20.00 -12.98
C ILE A 139 5.62 18.73 -13.36
N VAL A 140 4.29 18.81 -13.45
CA VAL A 140 3.48 17.65 -13.87
C VAL A 140 3.77 17.24 -15.30
N LEU A 141 3.93 18.21 -16.21
CA LEU A 141 4.28 17.93 -17.61
C LEU A 141 5.67 17.29 -17.73
N SER A 142 6.67 17.79 -17.01
CA SER A 142 8.02 17.21 -17.02
C SER A 142 8.10 15.82 -16.38
N ALA A 143 7.15 15.45 -15.53
CA ALA A 143 7.05 14.11 -14.96
C ALA A 143 6.46 13.08 -15.94
N LEU A 144 5.78 13.52 -17.00
CA LEU A 144 5.16 12.66 -18.01
C LEU A 144 6.09 12.39 -19.22
N GLU A 145 7.17 13.12 -19.36
CA GLU A 145 8.23 12.92 -20.37
C GLU A 145 9.28 11.91 -19.90
#